data_bc9216180b5305065887f9abfa17d02a
#
_entry.id   bc9216180b5305065887f9abfa17d02a
#
_cell.length_a   1.000
_cell.length_b   1.000
_cell.length_c   1.000
_cell.angle_alpha   90.00
_cell.angle_beta   90.00
_cell.angle_gamma   90.00
#
_symmetry.space_group_name_H-M   'P 1'
#
loop_
_entity.id
_entity.type
_entity.pdbx_description
1 polymer ?
#
loop_
_entity_poly.entity_id
_entity_poly.type
_entity_poly.pdbx_seq_one_letter_code
_entity_poly.pdbx_strand_id
1 'polypeptide(L)'
;MRLSVVIPTIGRETLERAVASAAACADEVIVVADGHPEVNADLHVDLGAPGLVRNAGAAIATGDWVGFLDDDDVLVPDAYRANWLPHPAADMILHPMFHPDLGPIPRPGSDPIRHGNVGISFTVRRRLFLEQPMLPGPPHCASIEDYEYVRRFVDLGRIVVMAQTIAYIVRPEMHRWPS
;
A
#
# COMPACT_ATOMS: atom_id res chain seq x y z
N MET A 1 -7.78 2.38 -17.44
CA MET A 1 -6.98 1.83 -16.32
C MET A 1 -7.84 1.90 -15.07
N ARG A 2 -8.06 0.78 -14.41
CA ARG A 2 -8.82 0.68 -13.16
C ARG A 2 -7.88 0.36 -12.01
N LEU A 3 -8.12 0.96 -10.85
CA LEU A 3 -7.34 0.78 -9.63
C LEU A 3 -8.19 0.07 -8.57
N SER A 4 -7.67 -1.03 -8.04
CA SER A 4 -8.16 -1.65 -6.81
C SER A 4 -7.23 -1.29 -5.65
N VAL A 5 -7.78 -0.93 -4.50
CA VAL A 5 -7.02 -0.75 -3.26
C VAL A 5 -7.41 -1.85 -2.28
N VAL A 6 -6.41 -2.60 -1.82
CA VAL A 6 -6.58 -3.68 -0.84
C VAL A 6 -6.23 -3.15 0.55
N ILE A 7 -7.11 -3.37 1.51
CA ILE A 7 -6.96 -2.96 2.91
C ILE A 7 -6.98 -4.22 3.79
N PRO A 8 -5.81 -4.74 4.22
CA PRO A 8 -5.76 -5.77 5.24
C PRO A 8 -6.19 -5.18 6.59
N THR A 9 -6.97 -5.91 7.37
CA THR A 9 -7.39 -5.44 8.69
C THR A 9 -7.43 -6.55 9.72
N ILE A 10 -7.16 -6.17 10.96
CA ILE A 10 -7.36 -6.96 12.17
C ILE A 10 -8.50 -6.39 13.02
N GLY A 11 -9.42 -5.62 12.41
CA GLY A 11 -10.58 -5.05 13.08
C GLY A 11 -10.31 -3.75 13.84
N ARG A 12 -9.36 -2.90 13.39
CA ARG A 12 -9.10 -1.61 14.04
C ARG A 12 -10.26 -0.62 13.84
N GLU A 13 -10.48 0.24 14.82
CA GLU A 13 -11.48 1.33 14.76
C GLU A 13 -11.21 2.35 13.64
N THR A 14 -9.98 2.39 13.15
CA THR A 14 -9.53 3.28 12.06
C THR A 14 -9.92 2.81 10.66
N LEU A 15 -10.38 1.57 10.51
CA LEU A 15 -10.72 0.94 9.23
C LEU A 15 -11.68 1.79 8.38
N GLU A 16 -12.75 2.32 8.97
CA GLU A 16 -13.74 3.11 8.21
C GLU A 16 -13.10 4.35 7.56
N ARG A 17 -12.15 4.99 8.25
CA ARG A 17 -11.41 6.13 7.72
C ARG A 17 -10.50 5.72 6.56
N ALA A 18 -9.79 4.59 6.70
CA ALA A 18 -8.96 4.05 5.64
C ALA A 18 -9.80 3.74 4.39
N VAL A 19 -10.92 3.03 4.54
CA VAL A 19 -11.86 2.71 3.46
C VAL A 19 -12.38 3.98 2.78
N ALA A 20 -12.80 4.99 3.55
CA ALA A 20 -13.30 6.26 2.99
C ALA A 20 -12.24 6.97 2.15
N SER A 21 -10.98 7.00 2.60
CA SER A 21 -9.87 7.62 1.87
C SER A 21 -9.54 6.88 0.58
N ALA A 22 -9.56 5.55 0.59
CA ALA A 22 -9.34 4.72 -0.59
C ALA A 22 -10.48 4.87 -1.60
N ALA A 23 -11.73 4.83 -1.16
CA ALA A 23 -12.91 4.98 -2.02
C ALA A 23 -12.95 6.32 -2.76
N ALA A 24 -12.33 7.36 -2.22
CA ALA A 24 -12.23 8.65 -2.88
C ALA A 24 -11.26 8.66 -4.09
N CYS A 25 -10.37 7.67 -4.24
CA CYS A 25 -9.38 7.62 -5.32
C CYS A 25 -9.32 6.30 -6.10
N ALA A 26 -9.89 5.22 -5.61
CA ALA A 26 -9.89 3.91 -6.26
C ALA A 26 -11.22 3.65 -7.00
N ASP A 27 -11.18 2.75 -7.98
CA ASP A 27 -12.36 2.21 -8.65
C ASP A 27 -12.98 1.02 -7.88
N GLU A 28 -12.19 0.41 -7.01
CA GLU A 28 -12.55 -0.73 -6.19
C GLU A 28 -11.76 -0.69 -4.88
N VAL A 29 -12.43 -0.93 -3.76
CA VAL A 29 -11.80 -1.10 -2.45
C VAL A 29 -12.13 -2.50 -1.97
N ILE A 30 -11.13 -3.23 -1.49
CA ILE A 30 -11.25 -4.61 -1.03
C ILE A 30 -10.74 -4.68 0.40
N VAL A 31 -11.61 -4.95 1.34
CA VAL A 31 -11.27 -5.16 2.75
C VAL A 31 -11.04 -6.66 2.97
N VAL A 32 -9.89 -7.02 3.54
CA VAL A 32 -9.54 -8.40 3.88
C VAL A 32 -9.31 -8.50 5.37
N ALA A 33 -10.22 -9.17 6.09
CA ALA A 33 -10.12 -9.39 7.53
C ALA A 33 -9.29 -10.64 7.83
N ASP A 34 -8.26 -10.50 8.66
CA ASP A 34 -7.36 -11.58 9.07
C ASP A 34 -7.61 -11.99 10.51
N GLY A 35 -8.20 -13.18 10.73
CA GLY A 35 -8.54 -13.71 12.04
C GLY A 35 -9.72 -13.03 12.76
N HIS A 36 -10.46 -12.15 12.08
CA HIS A 36 -11.54 -11.33 12.64
C HIS A 36 -12.86 -11.49 11.88
N PRO A 37 -13.63 -12.56 12.14
CA PRO A 37 -14.86 -12.87 11.40
C PRO A 37 -16.00 -11.88 11.64
N GLU A 38 -15.93 -11.07 12.70
CA GLU A 38 -16.92 -10.03 13.04
C GLU A 38 -16.79 -8.76 12.20
N VAL A 39 -15.67 -8.57 11.52
CA VAL A 39 -15.44 -7.38 10.67
C VAL A 39 -16.26 -7.52 9.39
N ASN A 40 -16.92 -6.44 8.97
CA ASN A 40 -17.53 -6.38 7.66
C ASN A 40 -16.45 -6.23 6.58
N ALA A 41 -16.15 -7.32 5.88
CA ALA A 41 -15.08 -7.42 4.91
C ALA A 41 -15.51 -8.19 3.65
N ASP A 42 -14.82 -7.94 2.53
CA ASP A 42 -15.04 -8.64 1.26
C ASP A 42 -14.47 -10.07 1.30
N LEU A 43 -13.44 -10.29 2.12
CA LEU A 43 -12.81 -11.59 2.29
C LEU A 43 -12.36 -11.77 3.74
N HIS A 44 -12.58 -12.97 4.29
CA HIS A 44 -12.07 -13.37 5.60
C HIS A 44 -11.01 -14.46 5.42
N VAL A 45 -9.88 -14.29 6.08
CA VAL A 45 -8.74 -15.21 6.07
C VAL A 45 -8.20 -15.38 7.51
N ASP A 46 -7.32 -16.33 7.69
CA ASP A 46 -6.54 -16.54 8.93
C ASP A 46 -5.11 -16.92 8.51
N LEU A 47 -4.33 -15.91 8.15
CA LEU A 47 -3.00 -16.06 7.54
C LEU A 47 -1.87 -15.54 8.45
N GLY A 48 -2.17 -14.61 9.37
CA GLY A 48 -1.25 -14.09 10.35
C GLY A 48 -0.05 -13.32 9.80
N ALA A 49 -0.06 -12.97 8.51
CA ALA A 49 1.01 -12.24 7.85
C ALA A 49 0.44 -11.21 6.86
N PRO A 50 0.71 -9.91 7.03
CA PRO A 50 0.11 -8.85 6.21
C PRO A 50 0.31 -9.03 4.70
N GLY A 51 1.49 -9.47 4.26
CA GLY A 51 1.75 -9.72 2.84
C GLY A 51 0.90 -10.84 2.26
N LEU A 52 0.65 -11.91 3.02
CA LEU A 52 -0.25 -12.99 2.59
C LEU A 52 -1.70 -12.50 2.49
N VAL A 53 -2.13 -11.65 3.43
CA VAL A 53 -3.46 -11.02 3.42
C VAL A 53 -3.61 -10.10 2.20
N ARG A 54 -2.58 -9.31 1.88
CA ARG A 54 -2.54 -8.47 0.66
C ARG A 54 -2.59 -9.31 -0.61
N ASN A 55 -1.89 -10.46 -0.65
CA ASN A 55 -1.96 -11.39 -1.78
C ASN A 55 -3.38 -11.93 -1.99
N ALA A 56 -4.08 -12.29 -0.91
CA ALA A 56 -5.45 -12.79 -0.98
C ALA A 56 -6.40 -11.71 -1.54
N GLY A 57 -6.29 -10.45 -1.09
CA GLY A 57 -7.05 -9.33 -1.62
C GLY A 57 -6.74 -9.06 -3.09
N ALA A 58 -5.46 -9.03 -3.48
CA ALA A 58 -5.06 -8.82 -4.87
C ALA A 58 -5.55 -9.94 -5.82
N ALA A 59 -5.73 -11.16 -5.31
CA ALA A 59 -6.26 -12.28 -6.10
C ALA A 59 -7.72 -12.07 -6.52
N ILE A 60 -8.55 -11.48 -5.65
CA ILE A 60 -9.97 -11.18 -5.94
C ILE A 60 -10.18 -9.80 -6.58
N ALA A 61 -9.18 -8.92 -6.57
CA ALA A 61 -9.23 -7.61 -7.21
C ALA A 61 -9.54 -7.72 -8.71
N THR A 62 -10.25 -6.72 -9.26
CA THR A 62 -10.63 -6.67 -10.68
C THR A 62 -9.93 -5.56 -11.46
N GLY A 63 -9.21 -4.66 -10.78
CA GLY A 63 -8.47 -3.56 -11.40
C GLY A 63 -7.26 -4.01 -12.21
N ASP A 64 -6.83 -3.18 -13.15
CA ASP A 64 -5.57 -3.36 -13.89
C ASP A 64 -4.34 -3.16 -12.99
N TRP A 65 -4.53 -2.31 -11.97
CA TRP A 65 -3.56 -1.96 -10.96
C TRP A 65 -4.09 -2.30 -9.58
N VAL A 66 -3.18 -2.66 -8.67
CA VAL A 66 -3.48 -2.84 -7.26
C VAL A 66 -2.57 -1.95 -6.42
N GLY A 67 -3.18 -1.25 -5.47
CA GLY A 67 -2.51 -0.50 -4.42
C GLY A 67 -2.87 -1.10 -3.06
N PHE A 68 -2.14 -0.69 -2.02
CA PHE A 68 -2.33 -1.18 -0.66
C PHE A 68 -2.44 -0.01 0.31
N LEU A 69 -3.25 -0.21 1.35
CA LEU A 69 -3.43 0.75 2.43
C LEU A 69 -3.62 -0.02 3.73
N ASP A 70 -2.83 0.31 4.74
CA ASP A 70 -3.03 -0.26 6.06
C ASP A 70 -4.27 0.37 6.74
N ASP A 71 -4.95 -0.39 7.59
CA ASP A 71 -6.23 -0.01 8.18
C ASP A 71 -6.14 1.11 9.24
N ASP A 72 -4.91 1.54 9.60
CA ASP A 72 -4.62 2.68 10.47
C ASP A 72 -4.07 3.92 9.72
N ASP A 73 -3.97 3.86 8.39
CA ASP A 73 -3.42 4.91 7.52
C ASP A 73 -4.51 5.56 6.64
N VAL A 74 -4.12 6.59 5.87
CA VAL A 74 -5.02 7.21 4.87
C VAL A 74 -4.29 7.56 3.59
N LEU A 75 -5.01 7.50 2.46
CA LEU A 75 -4.57 8.07 1.19
C LEU A 75 -4.98 9.55 1.11
N VAL A 76 -4.18 10.34 0.39
CA VAL A 76 -4.54 11.71 -0.05
C VAL A 76 -5.06 11.58 -1.49
N PRO A 77 -6.37 11.60 -1.73
CA PRO A 77 -6.96 11.07 -2.97
C PRO A 77 -6.45 11.74 -4.24
N ASP A 78 -6.42 13.07 -4.28
CA ASP A 78 -5.97 13.82 -5.47
C ASP A 78 -4.48 13.59 -5.73
N ALA A 79 -3.65 13.59 -4.69
CA ALA A 79 -2.22 13.31 -4.80
C ALA A 79 -1.96 11.86 -5.26
N TYR A 80 -2.72 10.91 -4.72
CA TYR A 80 -2.59 9.50 -5.10
C TYR A 80 -2.90 9.30 -6.58
N ARG A 81 -4.02 9.86 -7.06
CA ARG A 81 -4.38 9.82 -8.50
C ARG A 81 -3.36 10.53 -9.38
N ALA A 82 -2.92 11.73 -8.99
CA ALA A 82 -1.92 12.50 -9.74
C ALA A 82 -0.58 11.78 -9.85
N ASN A 83 -0.24 10.93 -8.89
CA ASN A 83 1.01 10.19 -8.88
C ASN A 83 1.01 9.00 -9.87
N TRP A 84 -0.12 8.30 -10.08
CA TRP A 84 -0.08 7.08 -10.89
C TRP A 84 -0.60 7.25 -12.32
N LEU A 85 -1.57 8.14 -12.54
CA LEU A 85 -2.17 8.36 -13.88
C LEU A 85 -1.16 8.72 -14.96
N PRO A 86 -0.11 9.55 -14.71
CA PRO A 86 0.83 9.97 -15.74
C PRO A 86 1.82 8.89 -16.20
N HIS A 87 1.83 7.72 -15.56
CA HIS A 87 2.85 6.70 -15.78
C HIS A 87 2.31 5.39 -16.40
N PRO A 88 1.69 5.42 -17.59
CA PRO A 88 1.07 4.23 -18.19
C PRO A 88 2.09 3.15 -18.56
N ALA A 89 3.37 3.49 -18.71
CA ALA A 89 4.44 2.55 -19.02
C ALA A 89 5.10 1.93 -17.78
N ALA A 90 4.82 2.44 -16.57
CA ALA A 90 5.39 1.89 -15.34
C ALA A 90 4.83 0.49 -15.03
N ASP A 91 5.64 -0.32 -14.38
CA ASP A 91 5.25 -1.60 -13.78
C ASP A 91 4.82 -1.42 -12.33
N MET A 92 5.47 -0.48 -11.63
CA MET A 92 5.19 -0.11 -10.25
C MET A 92 5.41 1.40 -10.04
N ILE A 93 4.62 2.00 -9.18
CA ILE A 93 4.76 3.40 -8.78
C ILE A 93 4.86 3.43 -7.25
N LEU A 94 5.94 4.00 -6.74
CA LEU A 94 6.13 4.25 -5.32
C LEU A 94 5.56 5.62 -4.99
N HIS A 95 4.68 5.69 -4.01
CA HIS A 95 4.10 6.95 -3.54
C HIS A 95 4.85 7.41 -2.29
N PRO A 96 5.35 8.65 -2.27
CA PRO A 96 5.88 9.22 -1.04
C PRO A 96 4.83 9.21 0.07
N MET A 97 5.28 8.88 1.28
CA MET A 97 4.44 8.87 2.47
C MET A 97 4.94 9.87 3.50
N PHE A 98 4.08 10.20 4.45
CA PHE A 98 4.45 10.98 5.62
C PHE A 98 4.21 10.16 6.88
N HIS A 99 5.26 10.00 7.68
CA HIS A 99 5.23 9.29 8.95
C HIS A 99 5.30 10.29 10.12
N PRO A 100 4.50 10.15 11.19
CA PRO A 100 4.44 11.12 12.28
C PRO A 100 5.80 11.38 12.95
N ASP A 101 6.60 10.34 13.13
CA ASP A 101 7.88 10.45 13.83
C ASP A 101 9.09 10.63 12.90
N LEU A 102 8.99 10.19 11.65
CA LEU A 102 10.12 10.15 10.70
C LEU A 102 10.06 11.26 9.65
N GLY A 103 8.90 11.91 9.49
CA GLY A 103 8.65 12.88 8.43
C GLY A 103 8.43 12.21 7.06
N PRO A 104 8.81 12.86 5.96
CA PRO A 104 8.61 12.32 4.62
C PRO A 104 9.47 11.08 4.36
N ILE A 105 8.88 10.09 3.71
CA ILE A 105 9.53 8.84 3.27
C ILE A 105 9.25 8.70 1.75
N PRO A 106 10.25 8.54 0.90
CA PRO A 106 11.70 8.53 1.23
C PRO A 106 12.18 9.88 1.77
N ARG A 107 13.25 9.83 2.55
CA ARG A 107 13.87 11.06 3.06
C ARG A 107 14.44 11.88 1.90
N PRO A 108 14.26 13.21 1.87
CA PRO A 108 14.78 14.05 0.82
C PRO A 108 16.30 13.85 0.61
N GLY A 109 16.69 13.69 -0.67
CA GLY A 109 18.10 13.49 -1.05
C GLY A 109 18.68 12.10 -0.78
N SER A 110 17.88 11.15 -0.29
CA SER A 110 18.30 9.76 -0.10
C SER A 110 17.88 8.88 -1.27
N ASP A 111 18.52 7.71 -1.41
CA ASP A 111 18.08 6.68 -2.35
C ASP A 111 16.65 6.24 -1.99
N PRO A 112 15.67 6.42 -2.90
CA PRO A 112 14.29 6.03 -2.64
C PRO A 112 14.13 4.52 -2.44
N ILE A 113 14.98 3.69 -3.05
CA ILE A 113 14.91 2.23 -2.95
C ILE A 113 15.95 1.74 -1.96
N ARG A 114 15.81 2.17 -0.72
CA ARG A 114 16.64 1.77 0.40
C ARG A 114 15.75 1.28 1.55
N HIS A 115 16.25 0.33 2.32
CA HIS A 115 15.59 -0.09 3.58
C HIS A 115 15.30 1.13 4.47
N GLY A 116 14.07 1.25 4.94
CA GLY A 116 13.57 2.39 5.71
C GLY A 116 13.10 3.60 4.88
N ASN A 117 13.22 3.54 3.54
CA ASN A 117 12.65 4.53 2.61
C ASN A 117 11.50 3.96 1.77
N VAL A 118 11.21 2.68 1.88
CA VAL A 118 10.11 2.00 1.21
C VAL A 118 9.15 1.51 2.25
N GLY A 119 7.89 1.76 2.04
CA GLY A 119 6.78 1.17 2.77
C GLY A 119 5.77 0.57 1.80
N ILE A 120 4.60 0.22 2.31
CA ILE A 120 3.53 -0.40 1.51
C ILE A 120 2.87 0.58 0.53
N SER A 121 3.26 1.85 0.52
CA SER A 121 2.69 2.91 -0.29
C SER A 121 3.08 2.81 -1.77
N PHE A 122 2.79 1.69 -2.41
CA PHE A 122 3.00 1.51 -3.85
C PHE A 122 1.74 1.03 -4.57
N THR A 123 1.69 1.35 -5.85
CA THR A 123 0.71 0.83 -6.81
C THR A 123 1.46 0.02 -7.85
N VAL A 124 1.00 -1.19 -8.13
CA VAL A 124 1.67 -2.11 -9.05
C VAL A 124 0.66 -2.69 -10.05
N ARG A 125 1.11 -3.04 -11.25
CA ARG A 125 0.26 -3.77 -12.19
C ARG A 125 -0.18 -5.08 -11.57
N ARG A 126 -1.51 -5.27 -11.43
CA ARG A 126 -2.07 -6.45 -10.79
C ARG A 126 -1.53 -7.75 -11.37
N ARG A 127 -1.40 -7.84 -12.69
CA ARG A 127 -0.83 -9.03 -13.35
C ARG A 127 0.57 -9.36 -12.81
N LEU A 128 1.45 -8.36 -12.70
CA LEU A 128 2.81 -8.55 -12.22
C LEU A 128 2.83 -8.88 -10.72
N PHE A 129 1.92 -8.31 -9.94
CA PHE A 129 1.78 -8.65 -8.53
C PHE A 129 1.41 -10.13 -8.34
N LEU A 130 0.49 -10.64 -9.14
CA LEU A 130 0.08 -12.05 -9.09
C LEU A 130 1.17 -13.01 -9.57
N GLU A 131 2.00 -12.58 -10.53
CA GLU A 131 3.18 -13.34 -10.98
C GLU A 131 4.29 -13.38 -9.90
N GLN A 132 4.39 -12.33 -9.08
CA GLN A 132 5.42 -12.14 -8.06
C GLN A 132 4.78 -11.71 -6.74
N PRO A 133 4.02 -12.59 -6.04
CA PRO A 133 3.33 -12.21 -4.82
C PRO A 133 4.30 -11.85 -3.68
N MET A 134 3.82 -11.15 -2.68
CA MET A 134 4.56 -10.88 -1.47
C MET A 134 4.91 -12.19 -0.76
N LEU A 135 6.11 -12.28 -0.23
CA LEU A 135 6.54 -13.40 0.60
C LEU A 135 6.23 -13.09 2.07
N PRO A 136 5.93 -14.10 2.89
CA PRO A 136 5.82 -13.85 4.32
C PRO A 136 7.17 -13.32 4.83
N GLY A 137 7.15 -12.14 5.44
CA GLY A 137 8.33 -11.58 6.09
C GLY A 137 8.80 -12.46 7.25
N PRO A 138 10.06 -12.34 7.68
CA PRO A 138 10.51 -13.02 8.88
C PRO A 138 9.65 -12.57 10.07
N PRO A 139 9.28 -13.48 11.00
CA PRO A 139 8.58 -13.11 12.21
C PRO A 139 9.32 -11.94 12.89
N HIS A 140 8.63 -10.84 13.17
CA HIS A 140 9.15 -9.63 13.80
C HIS A 140 9.73 -8.52 12.91
N CYS A 141 9.63 -8.60 11.56
CA CYS A 141 10.19 -7.58 10.65
C CYS A 141 9.21 -7.21 9.52
N ALA A 142 8.03 -6.71 9.83
CA ALA A 142 7.06 -6.26 8.82
C ALA A 142 7.62 -5.16 7.88
N SER A 143 8.54 -4.32 8.38
CA SER A 143 9.17 -3.25 7.58
C SER A 143 10.16 -3.75 6.51
N ILE A 144 10.56 -5.03 6.55
CA ILE A 144 11.44 -5.62 5.54
C ILE A 144 10.63 -6.12 4.35
N GLU A 145 9.41 -6.57 4.58
CA GLU A 145 8.53 -7.19 3.58
C GLU A 145 8.29 -6.27 2.37
N ASP A 146 7.97 -5.00 2.63
CA ASP A 146 7.70 -4.00 1.59
C ASP A 146 8.95 -3.68 0.78
N TYR A 147 10.08 -3.47 1.48
CA TYR A 147 11.37 -3.20 0.83
C TYR A 147 11.81 -4.38 -0.03
N GLU A 148 11.78 -5.60 0.49
CA GLU A 148 12.15 -6.82 -0.24
C GLU A 148 11.26 -7.03 -1.47
N TYR A 149 9.97 -6.71 -1.35
CA TYR A 149 9.05 -6.78 -2.48
C TYR A 149 9.45 -5.81 -3.60
N VAL A 150 9.65 -4.53 -3.28
CA VAL A 150 10.05 -3.52 -4.26
C VAL A 150 11.42 -3.85 -4.86
N ARG A 151 12.36 -4.29 -4.03
CA ARG A 151 13.71 -4.66 -4.46
C ARG A 151 13.68 -5.77 -5.50
N ARG A 152 12.84 -6.80 -5.33
CA ARG A 152 12.68 -7.87 -6.33
C ARG A 152 12.22 -7.32 -7.68
N PHE A 153 11.33 -6.34 -7.71
CA PHE A 153 10.90 -5.69 -8.96
C PHE A 153 12.06 -4.99 -9.66
N VAL A 154 12.88 -4.29 -8.93
CA VAL A 154 14.09 -3.62 -9.46
C VAL A 154 15.09 -4.65 -10.00
N ASP A 155 15.37 -5.71 -9.25
CA ASP A 155 16.31 -6.76 -9.64
C ASP A 155 15.83 -7.54 -10.88
N LEU A 156 14.55 -7.60 -11.12
CA LEU A 156 13.94 -8.16 -12.35
C LEU A 156 13.95 -7.17 -13.54
N GLY A 157 14.53 -5.99 -13.40
CA GLY A 157 14.56 -4.95 -14.45
C GLY A 157 13.21 -4.35 -14.77
N ARG A 158 12.25 -4.37 -13.84
CA ARG A 158 10.92 -3.76 -14.00
C ARG A 158 10.99 -2.24 -13.89
N ILE A 159 10.07 -1.55 -14.57
CA ILE A 159 10.00 -0.09 -14.57
C ILE A 159 9.32 0.37 -13.26
N VAL A 160 10.15 0.78 -12.31
CA VAL A 160 9.70 1.33 -11.01
C VAL A 160 9.85 2.85 -11.06
N VAL A 161 8.77 3.58 -10.83
CA VAL A 161 8.72 5.05 -10.83
C VAL A 161 8.51 5.54 -9.41
N MET A 162 9.33 6.52 -8.97
CA MET A 162 9.07 7.27 -7.74
C MET A 162 8.23 8.50 -8.07
N ALA A 163 7.03 8.57 -7.53
CA ALA A 163 6.18 9.75 -7.61
C ALA A 163 6.73 10.91 -6.76
N GLN A 164 6.23 12.13 -6.97
CA GLN A 164 6.80 13.31 -6.34
C GLN A 164 5.96 13.86 -5.18
N THR A 165 4.67 13.54 -5.16
CA THR A 165 3.73 14.12 -4.19
C THR A 165 3.42 13.13 -3.08
N ILE A 166 3.46 13.58 -1.82
CA ILE A 166 3.04 12.77 -0.68
C ILE A 166 1.57 12.42 -0.85
N ALA A 167 1.29 11.12 -0.92
CA ALA A 167 -0.03 10.60 -1.19
C ALA A 167 -0.50 9.55 -0.17
N TYR A 168 0.31 9.27 0.84
CA TYR A 168 0.07 8.29 1.88
C TYR A 168 0.43 8.88 3.24
N ILE A 169 -0.46 8.87 4.21
CA ILE A 169 -0.26 9.41 5.56
C ILE A 169 -0.36 8.26 6.55
N VAL A 170 0.73 8.01 7.26
CA VAL A 170 0.81 6.99 8.30
C VAL A 170 0.17 7.53 9.58
N ARG A 171 -0.82 6.84 10.15
CA ARG A 171 -1.46 7.13 11.45
C ARG A 171 -1.77 8.62 11.63
N PRO A 172 -2.66 9.21 10.83
CA PRO A 172 -2.95 10.64 10.86
C PRO A 172 -3.39 11.17 12.23
N GLU A 173 -3.98 10.35 13.10
CA GLU A 173 -4.35 10.71 14.48
C GLU A 173 -3.16 11.03 15.38
N MET A 174 -1.97 10.54 15.06
CA MET A 174 -0.74 10.83 15.80
C MET A 174 -0.10 12.15 15.38
N HIS A 175 -0.57 12.76 14.28
CA HIS A 175 -0.06 14.06 13.83
C HIS A 175 -0.58 15.19 14.72
N ARG A 176 0.33 15.89 15.39
CA ARG A 176 0.06 17.22 15.92
C ARG A 176 0.28 18.23 14.80
N TRP A 177 -0.79 18.54 14.07
CA TRP A 177 -0.72 19.63 13.10
C TRP A 177 -0.45 20.94 13.84
N PRO A 178 0.51 21.78 13.40
CA PRO A 178 0.67 23.11 13.97
C PRO A 178 -0.63 23.88 13.76
N SER A 179 -1.17 24.39 14.87
CA SER A 179 -2.35 25.27 14.91
C SER A 179 -2.11 26.59 14.21
#